data_d41469106f5b1fbed9c417570901d1ec
#
_entry.id   d41469106f5b1fbed9c417570901d1ec
#
_cell.length_a   1.000
_cell.length_b   1.000
_cell.length_c   1.000
_cell.angle_alpha   90.00
_cell.angle_beta   90.00
_cell.angle_gamma   90.00
#
_symmetry.space_group_name_H-M   'P 1'
#
loop_
_entity.id
_entity.type
_entity.pdbx_description
1 polymer ?
#
loop_
_entity_poly.entity_id
_entity_poly.type
_entity_poly.pdbx_seq_one_letter_code
_entity_poly.pdbx_strand_id
1 'polypeptide(L)'
;MAKAKFERSKPHVNIGTIGHVDHGKTTLTAAITKTLSLLNGSEFLDYSQIDNCPEERARGITINSRHVEYETDNRHYAHVDCPGHADYVKNMITGAAQMDGAILVVAGTDGPLAQTREHVLLARQVGVPAIVVFMNKCDIVDDEELLDLVEMEIRDLLNEYEFPGDDIPIVRGSAREALTSTNGIDAPEYACFKELMSEVDSYIPTPERKADLPFLMPVEDVFSISGRGTVATGRVERGTIKMADVVEIVGLSDEKKSTVVTGIEMFHKLMDFAEAGDNVGLLLRGVNKTDIERGQVLAKPGSIHPETKFVGQVYVLTEKEGGRSKPFFSGYRPQFYFRTTDVTGIINLPEDVEMCRPGDNVNMTVELISPIACEKGLRFAIREGGRTVGSGVVAEIL
;
A
#
# COMPACT_ATOMS: atom_id res chain seq x y z
N MET A 1 29.74 -11.97 7.73
CA MET A 1 29.19 -13.09 6.93
C MET A 1 28.74 -12.53 5.59
N ALA A 2 28.92 -13.27 4.48
CA ALA A 2 28.35 -12.88 3.19
C ALA A 2 26.81 -12.97 3.29
N LYS A 3 26.11 -11.96 2.77
CA LYS A 3 24.64 -11.99 2.71
C LYS A 3 24.19 -13.12 1.77
N ALA A 4 23.08 -13.76 2.10
CA ALA A 4 22.46 -14.75 1.23
C ALA A 4 21.99 -14.10 -0.07
N LYS A 5 21.94 -14.87 -1.15
CA LYS A 5 21.39 -14.45 -2.43
C LYS A 5 19.91 -14.81 -2.46
N PHE A 6 19.08 -13.91 -2.98
CA PHE A 6 17.66 -14.17 -3.19
C PHE A 6 17.48 -15.11 -4.38
N GLU A 7 16.71 -16.17 -4.22
CA GLU A 7 16.37 -17.12 -5.27
C GLU A 7 14.89 -17.00 -5.65
N ARG A 8 14.60 -16.71 -6.91
CA ARG A 8 13.23 -16.61 -7.44
C ARG A 8 12.69 -18.00 -7.78
N SER A 9 12.17 -18.70 -6.78
CA SER A 9 11.61 -20.06 -6.95
C SER A 9 10.09 -20.06 -7.15
N LYS A 10 9.41 -19.01 -6.70
CA LYS A 10 7.94 -18.88 -6.69
C LYS A 10 7.50 -17.51 -7.23
N PRO A 11 6.26 -17.38 -7.77
CA PRO A 11 5.68 -16.07 -8.10
C PRO A 11 5.68 -15.17 -6.87
N HIS A 12 6.13 -13.93 -7.05
CA HIS A 12 6.15 -12.91 -6.00
C HIS A 12 4.86 -12.09 -6.03
N VAL A 13 4.21 -11.92 -4.88
CA VAL A 13 2.96 -11.17 -4.73
C VAL A 13 3.08 -10.24 -3.53
N ASN A 14 2.69 -8.97 -3.72
CA ASN A 14 2.63 -7.99 -2.64
C ASN A 14 1.23 -7.95 -2.08
N ILE A 15 1.08 -8.26 -0.80
CA ILE A 15 -0.20 -8.12 -0.10
C ILE A 15 -0.04 -7.22 1.11
N GLY A 16 -1.14 -6.84 1.72
CA GLY A 16 -1.04 -6.12 2.99
C GLY A 16 -2.33 -6.14 3.77
N THR A 17 -2.22 -5.83 5.07
CA THR A 17 -3.35 -5.70 5.98
C THR A 17 -3.89 -4.28 5.97
N ILE A 18 -5.20 -4.13 5.79
CA ILE A 18 -5.95 -2.88 5.88
C ILE A 18 -7.13 -3.06 6.86
N GLY A 19 -7.68 -1.97 7.36
CA GLY A 19 -8.83 -1.99 8.29
C GLY A 19 -8.66 -1.04 9.46
N HIS A 20 -9.66 -0.98 10.32
CA HIS A 20 -9.72 -0.05 11.45
C HIS A 20 -8.59 -0.23 12.46
N VAL A 21 -8.26 0.82 13.21
CA VAL A 21 -7.37 0.71 14.40
C VAL A 21 -7.98 -0.30 15.38
N ASP A 22 -7.14 -1.04 16.09
CA ASP A 22 -7.52 -2.06 17.11
C ASP A 22 -8.30 -3.28 16.58
N HIS A 23 -8.52 -3.41 15.25
CA HIS A 23 -9.08 -4.64 14.67
C HIS A 23 -8.07 -5.80 14.59
N GLY A 24 -6.78 -5.54 14.92
CA GLY A 24 -5.75 -6.58 15.06
C GLY A 24 -4.96 -6.90 13.79
N LYS A 25 -4.72 -5.92 12.91
CA LYS A 25 -3.91 -6.07 11.68
C LYS A 25 -2.52 -6.62 11.96
N THR A 26 -1.75 -5.95 12.82
CA THR A 26 -0.39 -6.36 13.19
C THR A 26 -0.38 -7.71 13.91
N THR A 27 -1.40 -7.96 14.76
CA THR A 27 -1.57 -9.27 15.42
C THR A 27 -1.83 -10.37 14.39
N LEU A 28 -2.64 -10.09 13.37
CA LEU A 28 -2.89 -11.02 12.26
C LEU A 28 -1.60 -11.30 11.49
N THR A 29 -0.83 -10.27 11.15
CA THR A 29 0.45 -10.40 10.45
C THR A 29 1.42 -11.30 11.25
N ALA A 30 1.52 -11.09 12.57
CA ALA A 30 2.33 -11.93 13.44
C ALA A 30 1.81 -13.39 13.50
N ALA A 31 0.49 -13.58 13.56
CA ALA A 31 -0.12 -14.92 13.59
C ALA A 31 0.07 -15.68 12.26
N ILE A 32 0.02 -14.99 11.12
CA ILE A 32 0.37 -15.57 9.80
C ILE A 32 1.82 -16.06 9.80
N THR A 33 2.78 -15.22 10.19
CA THR A 33 4.20 -15.60 10.22
C THR A 33 4.45 -16.77 11.16
N LYS A 34 3.77 -16.81 12.32
CA LYS A 34 3.85 -17.93 13.26
C LYS A 34 3.32 -19.24 12.66
N THR A 35 2.14 -19.17 12.04
CA THR A 35 1.52 -20.35 11.42
C THR A 35 2.39 -20.90 10.30
N LEU A 36 2.92 -20.06 9.42
CA LEU A 36 3.80 -20.46 8.33
C LEU A 36 5.16 -20.96 8.84
N SER A 37 5.66 -20.39 9.94
CA SER A 37 6.87 -20.91 10.60
C SER A 37 6.70 -22.36 11.08
N LEU A 38 5.52 -22.69 11.61
CA LEU A 38 5.19 -24.06 12.02
C LEU A 38 4.95 -25.01 10.84
N LEU A 39 4.46 -24.48 9.70
CA LEU A 39 4.17 -25.26 8.49
C LEU A 39 5.42 -25.59 7.68
N ASN A 40 6.22 -24.60 7.36
CA ASN A 40 7.30 -24.71 6.37
C ASN A 40 8.65 -24.19 6.85
N GLY A 41 8.76 -23.77 8.13
CA GLY A 41 9.99 -23.24 8.72
C GLY A 41 10.34 -21.81 8.34
N SER A 42 9.40 -21.03 7.79
CA SER A 42 9.56 -19.59 7.56
C SER A 42 9.92 -18.85 8.85
N GLU A 43 10.51 -17.66 8.76
CA GLU A 43 10.86 -16.86 9.92
C GLU A 43 9.58 -16.36 10.64
N PHE A 44 9.48 -16.64 11.93
CA PHE A 44 8.45 -16.08 12.80
C PHE A 44 8.84 -14.67 13.23
N LEU A 45 7.93 -13.72 13.03
CA LEU A 45 8.06 -12.35 13.53
C LEU A 45 6.98 -12.07 14.56
N ASP A 46 7.42 -11.83 15.79
CA ASP A 46 6.51 -11.44 16.87
C ASP A 46 6.01 -10.00 16.67
N TYR A 47 4.87 -9.69 17.29
CA TYR A 47 4.25 -8.36 17.28
C TYR A 47 5.26 -7.22 17.56
N SER A 48 6.12 -7.41 18.58
CA SER A 48 7.13 -6.42 18.96
C SER A 48 8.28 -6.25 17.95
N GLN A 49 8.43 -7.16 17.00
CA GLN A 49 9.40 -7.08 15.91
C GLN A 49 8.80 -6.39 14.67
N ILE A 50 7.47 -6.47 14.50
CA ILE A 50 6.73 -5.76 13.47
C ILE A 50 6.59 -4.29 13.88
N ASP A 51 5.96 -3.98 15.00
CA ASP A 51 5.88 -2.63 15.59
C ASP A 51 7.14 -2.35 16.42
N ASN A 52 8.25 -2.00 15.77
CA ASN A 52 9.55 -1.87 16.43
C ASN A 52 9.93 -0.44 16.81
N CYS A 53 9.20 0.57 16.34
CA CYS A 53 9.41 1.97 16.71
C CYS A 53 9.03 2.22 18.18
N PRO A 54 9.82 2.95 18.96
CA PRO A 54 9.48 3.28 20.35
C PRO A 54 8.12 3.96 20.51
N GLU A 55 7.73 4.80 19.56
CA GLU A 55 6.45 5.51 19.58
C GLU A 55 5.27 4.56 19.29
N GLU A 56 5.40 3.62 18.37
CA GLU A 56 4.41 2.58 18.09
C GLU A 56 4.15 1.72 19.32
N ARG A 57 5.21 1.27 19.99
CA ARG A 57 5.11 0.50 21.24
C ARG A 57 4.47 1.26 22.37
N ALA A 58 4.78 2.56 22.49
CA ALA A 58 4.24 3.40 23.57
C ALA A 58 2.75 3.69 23.38
N ARG A 59 2.29 3.79 22.14
CA ARG A 59 0.89 4.08 21.79
C ARG A 59 0.06 2.84 21.51
N GLY A 60 0.69 1.69 21.25
CA GLY A 60 0.02 0.45 20.85
C GLY A 60 -0.63 0.50 19.46
N ILE A 61 -0.11 1.37 18.56
CA ILE A 61 -0.64 1.56 17.21
C ILE A 61 0.50 1.55 16.19
N THR A 62 0.25 1.00 15.01
CA THR A 62 1.17 1.06 13.87
C THR A 62 1.17 2.47 13.27
N ILE A 63 2.33 3.06 13.10
CA ILE A 63 2.54 4.41 12.52
C ILE A 63 3.08 4.28 11.10
N ASN A 64 4.14 3.48 10.92
CA ASN A 64 4.79 3.28 9.65
C ASN A 64 4.42 1.93 9.05
N SER A 65 4.25 1.89 7.73
CA SER A 65 4.06 0.62 7.04
C SER A 65 5.30 -0.26 7.20
N ARG A 66 5.10 -1.53 7.56
CA ARG A 66 6.16 -2.50 7.76
C ARG A 66 6.07 -3.61 6.73
N HIS A 67 7.20 -3.94 6.11
CA HIS A 67 7.30 -5.06 5.18
C HIS A 67 7.75 -6.32 5.92
N VAL A 68 7.01 -7.41 5.72
CA VAL A 68 7.27 -8.74 6.26
C VAL A 68 7.35 -9.73 5.10
N GLU A 69 8.32 -10.63 5.12
CA GLU A 69 8.51 -11.68 4.11
C GLU A 69 8.02 -13.02 4.64
N TYR A 70 7.27 -13.75 3.82
CA TYR A 70 6.93 -15.15 4.06
C TYR A 70 6.53 -15.85 2.75
N GLU A 71 6.38 -17.17 2.82
CA GLU A 71 5.96 -17.94 1.65
C GLU A 71 4.98 -19.05 1.99
N THR A 72 4.14 -19.38 1.02
CA THR A 72 3.34 -20.62 0.98
C THR A 72 4.02 -21.61 0.04
N ASP A 73 3.42 -22.77 -0.16
CA ASP A 73 3.91 -23.73 -1.16
C ASP A 73 3.86 -23.15 -2.59
N ASN A 74 2.92 -22.24 -2.85
CA ASN A 74 2.62 -21.71 -4.19
C ASN A 74 3.28 -20.37 -4.48
N ARG A 75 3.47 -19.49 -3.48
CA ARG A 75 3.84 -18.09 -3.67
C ARG A 75 4.81 -17.59 -2.61
N HIS A 76 5.59 -16.58 -3.02
CA HIS A 76 6.41 -15.75 -2.14
C HIS A 76 5.70 -14.42 -1.92
N TYR A 77 5.55 -14.00 -0.66
CA TYR A 77 4.82 -12.78 -0.29
C TYR A 77 5.72 -11.73 0.33
N ALA A 78 5.58 -10.49 -0.15
CA ALA A 78 5.91 -9.29 0.61
C ALA A 78 4.61 -8.77 1.22
N HIS A 79 4.52 -8.78 2.54
CA HIS A 79 3.35 -8.33 3.27
C HIS A 79 3.61 -6.95 3.87
N VAL A 80 2.73 -5.99 3.55
CA VAL A 80 2.77 -4.63 4.08
C VAL A 80 1.77 -4.50 5.21
N ASP A 81 2.24 -4.41 6.46
CA ASP A 81 1.37 -4.07 7.59
C ASP A 81 1.11 -2.57 7.61
N CYS A 82 -0.14 -2.17 7.36
CA CYS A 82 -0.53 -0.76 7.23
C CYS A 82 -1.06 -0.19 8.54
N PRO A 83 -0.78 1.11 8.84
CA PRO A 83 -1.39 1.79 9.97
C PRO A 83 -2.91 1.85 9.82
N GLY A 84 -3.63 1.77 10.96
CA GLY A 84 -5.10 1.87 11.00
C GLY A 84 -5.62 3.24 11.38
N HIS A 85 -4.81 4.08 12.00
CA HIS A 85 -5.25 5.35 12.56
C HIS A 85 -5.34 6.46 11.49
N ALA A 86 -6.37 7.30 11.56
CA ALA A 86 -6.66 8.37 10.59
C ALA A 86 -5.48 9.36 10.39
N ASP A 87 -4.68 9.62 11.43
CA ASP A 87 -3.53 10.52 11.33
C ASP A 87 -2.42 9.97 10.40
N TYR A 88 -2.40 8.65 10.16
CA TYR A 88 -1.36 7.97 9.37
C TYR A 88 -1.86 7.47 8.01
N VAL A 89 -3.00 7.96 7.54
CA VAL A 89 -3.60 7.59 6.24
C VAL A 89 -2.62 7.79 5.08
N LYS A 90 -1.72 8.78 5.15
CA LYS A 90 -0.66 8.95 4.15
C LYS A 90 0.23 7.70 4.02
N ASN A 91 0.62 7.10 5.14
CA ASN A 91 1.43 5.87 5.14
C ASN A 91 0.59 4.67 4.67
N MET A 92 -0.69 4.62 5.01
CA MET A 92 -1.63 3.62 4.51
C MET A 92 -1.77 3.71 2.98
N ILE A 93 -1.98 4.90 2.40
CA ILE A 93 -2.08 5.10 0.95
C ILE A 93 -0.79 4.62 0.25
N THR A 94 0.37 4.99 0.80
CA THR A 94 1.66 4.57 0.26
C THR A 94 1.82 3.05 0.30
N GLY A 95 1.45 2.40 1.40
CA GLY A 95 1.46 0.94 1.52
C GLY A 95 0.47 0.28 0.56
N ALA A 96 -0.77 0.76 0.51
CA ALA A 96 -1.81 0.20 -0.35
C ALA A 96 -1.48 0.31 -1.85
N ALA A 97 -0.84 1.39 -2.27
CA ALA A 97 -0.41 1.56 -3.66
C ALA A 97 0.60 0.50 -4.15
N GLN A 98 1.21 -0.24 -3.22
CA GLN A 98 2.17 -1.31 -3.52
C GLN A 98 1.54 -2.70 -3.58
N MET A 99 0.28 -2.85 -3.17
CA MET A 99 -0.37 -4.14 -3.01
C MET A 99 -0.90 -4.67 -4.34
N ASP A 100 -0.69 -5.96 -4.56
CA ASP A 100 -1.32 -6.76 -5.61
C ASP A 100 -2.64 -7.38 -5.10
N GLY A 101 -2.88 -7.32 -3.79
CA GLY A 101 -4.09 -7.71 -3.10
C GLY A 101 -4.04 -7.28 -1.64
N ALA A 102 -5.18 -7.22 -0.96
CA ALA A 102 -5.25 -6.83 0.45
C ALA A 102 -6.01 -7.84 1.30
N ILE A 103 -5.65 -7.93 2.57
CA ILE A 103 -6.43 -8.61 3.61
C ILE A 103 -7.13 -7.52 4.42
N LEU A 104 -8.45 -7.43 4.29
CA LEU A 104 -9.27 -6.55 5.11
C LEU A 104 -9.54 -7.20 6.46
N VAL A 105 -9.08 -6.56 7.53
CA VAL A 105 -9.25 -7.05 8.90
C VAL A 105 -10.40 -6.31 9.57
N VAL A 106 -11.42 -7.05 9.96
CA VAL A 106 -12.60 -6.52 10.67
C VAL A 106 -12.80 -7.31 11.96
N ALA A 107 -12.97 -6.64 13.09
CA ALA A 107 -13.29 -7.33 14.34
C ALA A 107 -14.76 -7.77 14.33
N GLY A 108 -15.03 -9.05 14.63
CA GLY A 108 -16.40 -9.59 14.75
C GLY A 108 -17.22 -8.94 15.87
N THR A 109 -16.54 -8.30 16.85
CA THR A 109 -17.18 -7.54 17.94
C THR A 109 -17.74 -6.19 17.50
N ASP A 110 -17.15 -5.56 16.48
CA ASP A 110 -17.38 -4.15 16.16
C ASP A 110 -17.98 -3.94 14.76
N GLY A 111 -17.76 -4.91 13.86
CA GLY A 111 -18.11 -4.78 12.45
C GLY A 111 -17.27 -3.72 11.69
N PRO A 112 -17.70 -3.31 10.48
CA PRO A 112 -16.99 -2.33 9.66
C PRO A 112 -17.21 -0.90 10.20
N LEU A 113 -16.15 -0.29 10.74
CA LEU A 113 -16.14 1.07 11.28
C LEU A 113 -15.68 2.12 10.24
N ALA A 114 -15.65 3.39 10.64
CA ALA A 114 -15.34 4.51 9.73
C ALA A 114 -14.01 4.37 8.98
N GLN A 115 -12.94 3.94 9.65
CA GLN A 115 -11.64 3.74 9.01
C GLN A 115 -11.63 2.48 8.12
N THR A 116 -12.45 1.46 8.41
CA THR A 116 -12.65 0.31 7.51
C THR A 116 -13.18 0.79 6.18
N ARG A 117 -14.22 1.64 6.19
CA ARG A 117 -14.80 2.26 4.99
C ARG A 117 -13.78 3.10 4.21
N GLU A 118 -13.03 3.95 4.92
CA GLU A 118 -11.97 4.78 4.32
C GLU A 118 -10.88 3.92 3.67
N HIS A 119 -10.45 2.84 4.32
CA HIS A 119 -9.41 1.95 3.80
C HIS A 119 -9.86 1.17 2.55
N VAL A 120 -11.11 0.69 2.52
CA VAL A 120 -11.67 0.02 1.33
C VAL A 120 -11.77 1.01 0.16
N LEU A 121 -12.27 2.23 0.41
CA LEU A 121 -12.32 3.31 -0.59
C LEU A 121 -10.91 3.61 -1.14
N LEU A 122 -9.93 3.81 -0.27
CA LEU A 122 -8.56 4.12 -0.67
C LEU A 122 -7.92 2.96 -1.44
N ALA A 123 -8.12 1.72 -1.01
CA ALA A 123 -7.65 0.54 -1.74
C ALA A 123 -8.21 0.50 -3.16
N ARG A 124 -9.51 0.81 -3.33
CA ARG A 124 -10.13 0.93 -4.65
C ARG A 124 -9.50 2.04 -5.49
N GLN A 125 -9.26 3.19 -4.91
CA GLN A 125 -8.70 4.37 -5.61
C GLN A 125 -7.26 4.14 -6.06
N VAL A 126 -6.40 3.54 -5.22
CA VAL A 126 -5.01 3.22 -5.61
C VAL A 126 -4.93 2.00 -6.53
N GLY A 127 -6.04 1.29 -6.73
CA GLY A 127 -6.15 0.21 -7.70
C GLY A 127 -5.76 -1.17 -7.18
N VAL A 128 -5.95 -1.44 -5.88
CA VAL A 128 -5.85 -2.81 -5.33
C VAL A 128 -6.88 -3.69 -6.05
N PRO A 129 -6.45 -4.75 -6.75
CA PRO A 129 -7.35 -5.50 -7.63
C PRO A 129 -8.28 -6.47 -6.90
N ALA A 130 -7.87 -6.99 -5.73
CA ALA A 130 -8.61 -8.00 -4.99
C ALA A 130 -8.43 -7.84 -3.48
N ILE A 131 -9.47 -8.19 -2.73
CA ILE A 131 -9.50 -8.18 -1.26
C ILE A 131 -9.95 -9.55 -0.78
N VAL A 132 -9.29 -10.08 0.25
CA VAL A 132 -9.75 -11.21 1.08
C VAL A 132 -10.05 -10.65 2.45
N VAL A 133 -11.08 -11.15 3.13
CA VAL A 133 -11.46 -10.65 4.46
C VAL A 133 -11.05 -11.63 5.55
N PHE A 134 -10.48 -11.11 6.63
CA PHE A 134 -10.31 -11.85 7.88
C PHE A 134 -11.16 -11.20 8.97
N MET A 135 -12.22 -11.90 9.39
CA MET A 135 -13.04 -11.51 10.53
C MET A 135 -12.34 -11.98 11.79
N ASN A 136 -11.73 -11.04 12.49
CA ASN A 136 -10.90 -11.29 13.68
C ASN A 136 -11.70 -11.19 14.98
N LYS A 137 -11.13 -11.68 16.07
CA LYS A 137 -11.70 -11.66 17.43
C LYS A 137 -13.01 -12.46 17.57
N CYS A 138 -13.21 -13.47 16.74
CA CYS A 138 -14.40 -14.33 16.84
C CYS A 138 -14.44 -15.14 18.13
N ASP A 139 -13.30 -15.32 18.82
CA ASP A 139 -13.18 -15.95 20.13
C ASP A 139 -13.93 -15.21 21.28
N ILE A 140 -14.25 -13.94 21.06
CA ILE A 140 -14.92 -13.09 22.07
C ILE A 140 -16.44 -13.02 21.84
N VAL A 141 -16.91 -13.47 20.67
CA VAL A 141 -18.33 -13.40 20.27
C VAL A 141 -18.96 -14.78 20.44
N ASP A 142 -19.84 -14.91 21.41
CA ASP A 142 -20.53 -16.17 21.71
C ASP A 142 -21.75 -16.43 20.79
N ASP A 143 -22.20 -15.41 20.04
CA ASP A 143 -23.39 -15.43 19.19
C ASP A 143 -23.00 -15.52 17.71
N GLU A 144 -23.25 -16.67 17.08
CA GLU A 144 -22.97 -16.87 15.66
C GLU A 144 -23.86 -15.99 14.76
N GLU A 145 -25.10 -15.67 15.18
CA GLU A 145 -25.99 -14.79 14.39
C GLU A 145 -25.42 -13.38 14.31
N LEU A 146 -24.71 -12.92 15.34
CA LEU A 146 -24.02 -11.64 15.32
C LEU A 146 -22.85 -11.64 14.31
N LEU A 147 -22.10 -12.74 14.26
CA LEU A 147 -21.00 -12.86 13.24
C LEU A 147 -21.56 -12.90 11.83
N ASP A 148 -22.72 -13.54 11.60
CA ASP A 148 -23.40 -13.55 10.30
C ASP A 148 -23.86 -12.15 9.90
N LEU A 149 -24.39 -11.36 10.83
CA LEU A 149 -24.76 -9.95 10.58
C LEU A 149 -23.54 -9.10 10.22
N VAL A 150 -22.44 -9.24 10.94
CA VAL A 150 -21.18 -8.54 10.63
C VAL A 150 -20.67 -8.93 9.25
N GLU A 151 -20.75 -10.21 8.87
CA GLU A 151 -20.38 -10.67 7.55
C GLU A 151 -21.23 -10.01 6.45
N MET A 152 -22.55 -9.91 6.65
CA MET A 152 -23.44 -9.20 5.73
C MET A 152 -23.05 -7.72 5.58
N GLU A 153 -22.78 -7.03 6.68
CA GLU A 153 -22.33 -5.63 6.64
C GLU A 153 -21.01 -5.45 5.90
N ILE A 154 -20.08 -6.41 6.02
CA ILE A 154 -18.80 -6.38 5.28
C ILE A 154 -19.06 -6.56 3.78
N ARG A 155 -19.93 -7.51 3.38
CA ARG A 155 -20.27 -7.74 1.98
C ARG A 155 -20.95 -6.54 1.35
N ASP A 156 -21.90 -5.93 2.07
CA ASP A 156 -22.58 -4.70 1.63
C ASP A 156 -21.58 -3.55 1.46
N LEU A 157 -20.65 -3.37 2.40
CA LEU A 157 -19.60 -2.36 2.28
C LEU A 157 -18.71 -2.59 1.05
N LEU A 158 -18.29 -3.82 0.79
CA LEU A 158 -17.44 -4.15 -0.35
C LEU A 158 -18.17 -3.91 -1.67
N ASN A 159 -19.46 -4.27 -1.74
CA ASN A 159 -20.31 -3.99 -2.90
C ASN A 159 -20.50 -2.48 -3.13
N GLU A 160 -20.66 -1.69 -2.07
CA GLU A 160 -20.76 -0.21 -2.13
C GLU A 160 -19.54 0.42 -2.81
N TYR A 161 -18.34 -0.13 -2.55
CA TYR A 161 -17.08 0.34 -3.15
C TYR A 161 -16.63 -0.44 -4.39
N GLU A 162 -17.58 -1.10 -5.07
CA GLU A 162 -17.37 -1.81 -6.34
C GLU A 162 -16.36 -2.98 -6.27
N PHE A 163 -16.20 -3.61 -5.12
CA PHE A 163 -15.62 -4.93 -5.00
C PHE A 163 -16.74 -5.99 -5.05
N PRO A 164 -16.48 -7.20 -5.57
CA PRO A 164 -17.52 -8.24 -5.67
C PRO A 164 -17.80 -8.86 -4.28
N GLY A 165 -18.45 -8.12 -3.39
CA GLY A 165 -18.62 -8.46 -1.98
C GLY A 165 -19.26 -9.83 -1.73
N ASP A 166 -20.15 -10.28 -2.63
CA ASP A 166 -20.82 -11.58 -2.51
C ASP A 166 -19.88 -12.76 -2.77
N ASP A 167 -18.85 -12.55 -3.61
CA ASP A 167 -17.90 -13.59 -4.04
C ASP A 167 -16.58 -13.57 -3.24
N ILE A 168 -16.36 -12.53 -2.43
CA ILE A 168 -15.12 -12.35 -1.67
C ILE A 168 -15.04 -13.39 -0.54
N PRO A 169 -13.89 -14.11 -0.41
CA PRO A 169 -13.67 -15.01 0.70
C PRO A 169 -13.62 -14.24 2.03
N ILE A 170 -14.38 -14.73 3.03
CA ILE A 170 -14.37 -14.22 4.40
C ILE A 170 -14.00 -15.36 5.33
N VAL A 171 -12.85 -15.26 5.98
CA VAL A 171 -12.37 -16.25 6.94
C VAL A 171 -12.56 -15.71 8.35
N ARG A 172 -13.19 -16.51 9.22
CA ARG A 172 -13.46 -16.18 10.64
C ARG A 172 -12.39 -16.80 11.53
N GLY A 173 -11.88 -16.06 12.53
CA GLY A 173 -10.89 -16.59 13.44
C GLY A 173 -10.44 -15.63 14.54
N SER A 174 -9.40 -16.04 15.27
CA SER A 174 -8.75 -15.25 16.30
C SER A 174 -7.25 -15.23 16.12
N ALA A 175 -6.73 -14.07 15.75
CA ALA A 175 -5.29 -13.86 15.64
C ALA A 175 -4.57 -14.00 16.98
N ARG A 176 -5.24 -13.62 18.07
CA ARG A 176 -4.71 -13.71 19.42
C ARG A 176 -4.55 -15.17 19.87
N GLU A 177 -5.54 -16.02 19.64
CA GLU A 177 -5.45 -17.44 20.02
C GLU A 177 -4.29 -18.13 19.32
N ALA A 178 -4.16 -17.98 18.00
CA ALA A 178 -3.04 -18.56 17.27
C ALA A 178 -1.69 -18.01 17.75
N LEU A 179 -1.60 -16.69 17.99
CA LEU A 179 -0.34 -16.07 18.42
C LEU A 179 0.10 -16.53 19.82
N THR A 180 -0.84 -16.71 20.74
CA THR A 180 -0.56 -17.12 22.13
C THR A 180 -0.47 -18.64 22.32
N SER A 181 -0.96 -19.43 21.37
CA SER A 181 -0.92 -20.89 21.44
C SER A 181 0.52 -21.42 21.48
N THR A 182 0.71 -22.48 22.23
CA THR A 182 1.95 -23.27 22.30
C THR A 182 1.81 -24.65 21.65
N ASN A 183 0.64 -24.90 21.04
CA ASN A 183 0.32 -26.18 20.42
C ASN A 183 1.00 -26.33 19.04
N GLY A 184 1.01 -27.55 18.51
CA GLY A 184 1.49 -27.82 17.16
C GLY A 184 0.53 -27.32 16.08
N ILE A 185 0.99 -27.30 14.83
CA ILE A 185 0.29 -26.75 13.67
C ILE A 185 -1.10 -27.37 13.39
N ASP A 186 -1.35 -28.58 13.89
CA ASP A 186 -2.63 -29.28 13.68
C ASP A 186 -3.69 -28.88 14.71
N ALA A 187 -3.36 -28.00 15.63
CA ALA A 187 -4.31 -27.47 16.59
C ALA A 187 -5.36 -26.55 15.90
N PRO A 188 -6.60 -26.53 16.42
CA PRO A 188 -7.73 -25.85 15.76
C PRO A 188 -7.53 -24.35 15.59
N GLU A 189 -6.80 -23.68 16.47
CA GLU A 189 -6.51 -22.25 16.41
C GLU A 189 -5.68 -21.83 15.19
N TYR A 190 -5.01 -22.77 14.51
CA TYR A 190 -4.28 -22.51 13.27
C TYR A 190 -5.08 -22.83 12.01
N ALA A 191 -6.25 -23.46 12.11
CA ALA A 191 -7.05 -23.87 10.96
C ALA A 191 -7.47 -22.67 10.09
N CYS A 192 -7.95 -21.60 10.71
CA CYS A 192 -8.37 -20.38 10.02
C CYS A 192 -7.20 -19.68 9.26
N PHE A 193 -5.95 -19.83 9.74
CA PHE A 193 -4.79 -19.26 9.04
C PHE A 193 -4.36 -20.09 7.84
N LYS A 194 -4.51 -21.41 7.91
CA LYS A 194 -4.31 -22.30 6.74
C LYS A 194 -5.35 -21.98 5.67
N GLU A 195 -6.62 -21.81 6.08
CA GLU A 195 -7.71 -21.41 5.19
C GLU A 195 -7.45 -20.01 4.60
N LEU A 196 -7.13 -19.01 5.43
CA LEU A 196 -6.82 -17.65 4.96
C LEU A 196 -5.72 -17.65 3.90
N MET A 197 -4.62 -18.37 4.14
CA MET A 197 -3.52 -18.39 3.16
C MET A 197 -3.87 -19.17 1.90
N SER A 198 -4.73 -20.17 1.98
CA SER A 198 -5.29 -20.88 0.81
C SER A 198 -6.18 -19.95 -0.02
N GLU A 199 -7.04 -19.15 0.64
CA GLU A 199 -7.88 -18.18 -0.04
C GLU A 199 -7.04 -17.03 -0.66
N VAL A 200 -6.03 -16.54 0.03
CA VAL A 200 -5.08 -15.55 -0.50
C VAL A 200 -4.35 -16.10 -1.73
N ASP A 201 -3.88 -17.36 -1.69
CA ASP A 201 -3.21 -18.01 -2.82
C ASP A 201 -4.13 -18.16 -4.04
N SER A 202 -5.42 -18.45 -3.83
CA SER A 202 -6.38 -18.76 -4.90
C SER A 202 -7.09 -17.52 -5.43
N TYR A 203 -7.53 -16.63 -4.55
CA TYR A 203 -8.39 -15.49 -4.90
C TYR A 203 -7.61 -14.27 -5.38
N ILE A 204 -6.45 -13.97 -4.77
CA ILE A 204 -5.65 -12.82 -5.22
C ILE A 204 -4.93 -13.19 -6.53
N PRO A 205 -5.14 -12.44 -7.63
CA PRO A 205 -4.53 -12.77 -8.91
C PRO A 205 -3.01 -12.62 -8.86
N THR A 206 -2.28 -13.48 -9.58
CA THR A 206 -0.86 -13.24 -9.82
C THR A 206 -0.72 -12.02 -10.74
N PRO A 207 -0.04 -10.95 -10.30
CA PRO A 207 0.00 -9.72 -11.06
C PRO A 207 0.79 -9.85 -12.35
N GLU A 208 0.31 -9.21 -13.41
CA GLU A 208 1.10 -9.01 -14.64
C GLU A 208 2.22 -8.02 -14.38
N ARG A 209 3.45 -8.44 -14.58
CA ARG A 209 4.64 -7.60 -14.37
C ARG A 209 4.99 -6.84 -15.65
N LYS A 210 4.98 -5.50 -15.59
CA LYS A 210 5.37 -4.62 -16.71
C LYS A 210 6.90 -4.51 -16.81
N ALA A 211 7.58 -5.64 -16.94
CA ALA A 211 9.04 -5.69 -16.95
C ALA A 211 9.69 -5.10 -18.23
N ASP A 212 8.96 -5.07 -19.35
CA ASP A 212 9.46 -4.56 -20.65
C ASP A 212 9.43 -3.03 -20.75
N LEU A 213 8.77 -2.34 -19.81
CA LEU A 213 8.73 -0.88 -19.79
C LEU A 213 10.04 -0.28 -19.20
N PRO A 214 10.33 1.01 -19.44
CA PRO A 214 11.42 1.70 -18.78
C PRO A 214 11.29 1.62 -17.24
N PHE A 215 12.41 1.33 -16.55
CA PHE A 215 12.44 1.22 -15.10
C PHE A 215 11.88 2.46 -14.41
N LEU A 216 11.06 2.23 -13.38
CA LEU A 216 10.55 3.25 -12.48
C LEU A 216 10.29 2.63 -11.10
N MET A 217 10.79 3.29 -10.05
CA MET A 217 10.57 2.93 -8.65
C MET A 217 10.27 4.19 -7.83
N PRO A 218 9.07 4.36 -7.29
CA PRO A 218 8.78 5.39 -6.30
C PRO A 218 9.60 5.19 -5.02
N VAL A 219 10.15 6.28 -4.49
CA VAL A 219 10.93 6.26 -3.24
C VAL A 219 10.00 6.33 -2.05
N GLU A 220 10.11 5.35 -1.15
CA GLU A 220 9.32 5.25 0.08
C GLU A 220 10.08 5.72 1.30
N ASP A 221 11.32 5.27 1.41
CA ASP A 221 12.20 5.65 2.51
C ASP A 221 13.64 5.76 2.03
N VAL A 222 14.42 6.57 2.75
CA VAL A 222 15.82 6.81 2.45
C VAL A 222 16.64 6.75 3.73
N PHE A 223 17.65 5.89 3.71
CA PHE A 223 18.57 5.80 4.84
C PHE A 223 20.02 5.65 4.38
N SER A 224 20.95 5.97 5.27
CA SER A 224 22.37 5.83 5.02
C SER A 224 22.92 4.63 5.76
N ILE A 225 23.71 3.81 5.06
CA ILE A 225 24.46 2.71 5.65
C ILE A 225 25.90 3.16 5.79
N SER A 226 26.40 3.21 7.04
CA SER A 226 27.78 3.60 7.32
C SER A 226 28.78 2.79 6.50
N GLY A 227 29.65 3.47 5.75
CA GLY A 227 30.67 2.85 4.89
C GLY A 227 30.15 2.25 3.57
N ARG A 228 28.83 2.29 3.29
CA ARG A 228 28.25 1.77 2.02
C ARG A 228 27.58 2.84 1.18
N GLY A 229 26.92 3.82 1.77
CA GLY A 229 26.26 4.91 1.06
C GLY A 229 24.77 5.03 1.38
N THR A 230 24.05 5.73 0.51
CA THR A 230 22.60 5.98 0.62
C THR A 230 21.82 4.86 -0.05
N VAL A 231 20.80 4.40 0.64
CA VAL A 231 19.83 3.40 0.14
C VAL A 231 18.47 4.06 0.02
N ALA A 232 17.86 3.94 -1.16
CA ALA A 232 16.46 4.26 -1.38
C ALA A 232 15.67 2.96 -1.48
N THR A 233 14.57 2.88 -0.73
CA THR A 233 13.65 1.73 -0.77
C THR A 233 12.39 2.08 -1.52
N GLY A 234 11.78 1.07 -2.13
CA GLY A 234 10.51 1.17 -2.80
C GLY A 234 10.15 -0.10 -3.55
N ARG A 235 8.92 -0.15 -4.04
CA ARG A 235 8.49 -1.18 -4.98
C ARG A 235 8.82 -0.75 -6.41
N VAL A 236 9.41 -1.62 -7.18
CA VAL A 236 9.58 -1.40 -8.63
C VAL A 236 8.20 -1.40 -9.29
N GLU A 237 7.77 -0.25 -9.78
CA GLU A 237 6.44 -0.07 -10.41
C GLU A 237 6.42 -0.71 -11.81
N ARG A 238 7.53 -0.54 -12.56
CA ARG A 238 7.70 -1.10 -13.89
C ARG A 238 9.18 -1.24 -14.27
N GLY A 239 9.43 -2.03 -15.30
CA GLY A 239 10.77 -2.24 -15.85
C GLY A 239 11.64 -3.16 -15.01
N THR A 240 12.91 -3.17 -15.35
CA THR A 240 13.97 -3.95 -14.71
C THR A 240 15.16 -3.07 -14.42
N ILE A 241 15.83 -3.29 -13.29
CA ILE A 241 17.05 -2.60 -12.89
C ILE A 241 18.14 -3.61 -12.54
N LYS A 242 19.39 -3.35 -12.96
CA LYS A 242 20.56 -4.17 -12.69
C LYS A 242 21.63 -3.38 -11.97
N MET A 243 22.57 -4.08 -11.36
CA MET A 243 23.78 -3.43 -10.85
C MET A 243 24.52 -2.70 -11.98
N ALA A 244 25.07 -1.54 -11.65
CA ALA A 244 25.75 -0.61 -12.54
C ALA A 244 24.85 0.18 -13.51
N ASP A 245 23.53 -0.02 -13.50
CA ASP A 245 22.61 0.80 -14.25
C ASP A 245 22.59 2.25 -13.72
N VAL A 246 22.40 3.20 -14.64
CA VAL A 246 22.22 4.62 -14.33
C VAL A 246 20.74 4.88 -14.14
N VAL A 247 20.41 5.60 -13.08
CA VAL A 247 19.05 6.08 -12.81
C VAL A 247 19.04 7.58 -12.59
N GLU A 248 17.91 8.22 -12.88
CA GLU A 248 17.63 9.61 -12.54
C GLU A 248 16.69 9.66 -11.32
N ILE A 249 16.97 10.61 -10.42
CA ILE A 249 16.08 11.02 -9.33
C ILE A 249 15.21 12.12 -9.88
N VAL A 250 13.87 11.92 -9.88
CA VAL A 250 12.90 12.83 -10.52
C VAL A 250 11.77 13.17 -9.56
N GLY A 251 11.34 14.42 -9.55
CA GLY A 251 10.21 14.93 -8.75
C GLY A 251 10.67 15.76 -7.55
N LEU A 252 9.74 16.57 -7.00
CA LEU A 252 9.91 17.54 -5.90
C LEU A 252 10.92 18.66 -6.18
N SER A 253 11.65 18.58 -7.28
CA SER A 253 12.57 19.58 -7.80
C SER A 253 12.61 19.51 -9.33
N ASP A 254 12.89 20.64 -10.00
CA ASP A 254 13.13 20.70 -11.43
C ASP A 254 14.51 20.12 -11.79
N GLU A 255 15.42 20.05 -10.81
CA GLU A 255 16.75 19.48 -11.03
C GLU A 255 16.70 17.96 -11.08
N LYS A 256 17.26 17.38 -12.13
CA LYS A 256 17.47 15.95 -12.27
C LYS A 256 18.87 15.58 -11.82
N LYS A 257 18.99 14.64 -10.91
CA LYS A 257 20.27 14.06 -10.50
C LYS A 257 20.39 12.64 -11.03
N SER A 258 21.48 12.34 -11.73
CA SER A 258 21.77 10.97 -12.16
C SER A 258 22.70 10.29 -11.16
N THR A 259 22.47 9.02 -10.90
CA THR A 259 23.30 8.18 -10.04
C THR A 259 23.40 6.76 -10.59
N VAL A 260 24.30 5.97 -10.02
CA VAL A 260 24.53 4.58 -10.41
C VAL A 260 24.10 3.65 -9.28
N VAL A 261 23.35 2.61 -9.61
CA VAL A 261 22.97 1.55 -8.67
C VAL A 261 24.17 0.64 -8.42
N THR A 262 24.63 0.55 -7.17
CA THR A 262 25.81 -0.24 -6.78
C THR A 262 25.46 -1.48 -5.98
N GLY A 263 24.20 -1.66 -5.61
CA GLY A 263 23.68 -2.83 -4.93
C GLY A 263 22.17 -2.86 -4.97
N ILE A 264 21.63 -4.07 -4.99
CA ILE A 264 20.19 -4.34 -4.96
C ILE A 264 19.95 -5.38 -3.86
N GLU A 265 19.06 -5.08 -2.94
CA GLU A 265 18.73 -5.98 -1.83
C GLU A 265 17.22 -6.06 -1.66
N MET A 266 16.70 -7.25 -1.39
CA MET A 266 15.32 -7.51 -0.99
C MET A 266 15.36 -8.39 0.28
N PHE A 267 14.69 -7.95 1.35
CA PHE A 267 14.67 -8.64 2.65
C PHE A 267 16.07 -9.07 3.14
N HIS A 268 17.03 -8.14 3.06
CA HIS A 268 18.44 -8.36 3.41
C HIS A 268 19.21 -9.38 2.56
N LYS A 269 18.61 -9.93 1.50
CA LYS A 269 19.25 -10.81 0.53
C LYS A 269 19.72 -10.03 -0.69
N LEU A 270 20.89 -10.38 -1.23
CA LEU A 270 21.44 -9.74 -2.43
C LEU A 270 20.72 -10.21 -3.68
N MET A 271 20.51 -9.28 -4.63
CA MET A 271 19.93 -9.55 -5.93
C MET A 271 20.87 -9.10 -7.06
N ASP A 272 20.89 -9.83 -8.17
CA ASP A 272 21.61 -9.43 -9.39
C ASP A 272 20.83 -8.36 -10.15
N PHE A 273 19.51 -8.43 -10.12
CA PHE A 273 18.57 -7.50 -10.74
C PHE A 273 17.25 -7.48 -9.96
N ALA A 274 16.49 -6.40 -10.12
CA ALA A 274 15.12 -6.33 -9.66
C ALA A 274 14.19 -5.99 -10.84
N GLU A 275 12.94 -6.45 -10.76
CA GLU A 275 11.92 -6.25 -11.79
C GLU A 275 10.61 -5.73 -11.21
N ALA A 276 9.71 -5.31 -12.08
CA ALA A 276 8.40 -4.83 -11.67
C ALA A 276 7.75 -5.74 -10.62
N GLY A 277 7.31 -5.15 -9.52
CA GLY A 277 6.71 -5.83 -8.36
C GLY A 277 7.64 -6.12 -7.20
N ASP A 278 8.97 -6.09 -7.38
CA ASP A 278 9.91 -6.33 -6.29
C ASP A 278 9.97 -5.14 -5.32
N ASN A 279 9.97 -5.42 -4.02
CA ASN A 279 10.24 -4.43 -2.98
C ASN A 279 11.73 -4.43 -2.64
N VAL A 280 12.45 -3.41 -3.07
CA VAL A 280 13.92 -3.42 -3.00
C VAL A 280 14.50 -2.18 -2.36
N GLY A 281 15.69 -2.36 -1.79
CA GLY A 281 16.59 -1.28 -1.44
C GLY A 281 17.68 -1.16 -2.50
N LEU A 282 17.77 0.01 -3.15
CA LEU A 282 18.79 0.34 -4.13
C LEU A 282 19.89 1.16 -3.48
N LEU A 283 21.11 0.64 -3.48
CA LEU A 283 22.30 1.36 -3.00
C LEU A 283 22.78 2.28 -4.12
N LEU A 284 22.84 3.59 -3.84
CA LEU A 284 23.13 4.65 -4.80
C LEU A 284 24.54 5.21 -4.60
N ARG A 285 25.28 5.43 -5.68
CA ARG A 285 26.63 5.97 -5.64
C ARG A 285 26.64 7.51 -5.63
N GLY A 286 27.36 8.11 -4.67
CA GLY A 286 27.61 9.55 -4.69
C GLY A 286 26.37 10.40 -4.40
N VAL A 287 25.34 9.82 -3.80
CA VAL A 287 24.12 10.50 -3.36
C VAL A 287 24.11 10.51 -1.83
N ASN A 288 23.92 11.67 -1.23
CA ASN A 288 23.71 11.82 0.20
C ASN A 288 22.23 11.61 0.53
N LYS A 289 21.94 11.30 1.79
CA LYS A 289 20.54 11.15 2.25
C LYS A 289 19.71 12.43 2.01
N THR A 290 20.32 13.59 1.97
CA THR A 290 19.69 14.90 1.72
C THR A 290 19.44 15.20 0.24
N ASP A 291 19.98 14.39 -0.66
CA ASP A 291 19.85 14.59 -2.12
C ASP A 291 18.67 13.81 -2.71
N ILE A 292 18.05 12.96 -1.93
CA ILE A 292 16.92 12.13 -2.32
C ILE A 292 15.94 12.02 -1.14
N GLU A 293 14.65 12.08 -1.43
CA GLU A 293 13.61 12.02 -0.40
C GLU A 293 12.40 11.20 -0.85
N ARG A 294 11.59 10.80 0.13
CA ARG A 294 10.30 10.14 -0.13
C ARG A 294 9.44 11.00 -1.04
N GLY A 295 8.82 10.38 -2.03
CA GLY A 295 7.95 11.04 -2.99
C GLY A 295 8.59 11.32 -4.35
N GLN A 296 9.91 11.30 -4.43
CA GLN A 296 10.63 11.24 -5.70
C GLN A 296 10.54 9.84 -6.31
N VAL A 297 10.94 9.70 -7.55
CA VAL A 297 11.08 8.40 -8.20
C VAL A 297 12.52 8.20 -8.70
N LEU A 298 12.97 6.95 -8.67
CA LEU A 298 14.14 6.51 -9.42
C LEU A 298 13.65 5.95 -10.75
N ALA A 299 14.14 6.49 -11.85
CA ALA A 299 13.68 6.12 -13.18
C ALA A 299 14.85 5.93 -14.17
N LYS A 300 14.59 5.21 -15.25
CA LYS A 300 15.52 5.16 -16.39
C LYS A 300 15.72 6.58 -16.94
N PRO A 301 16.95 7.02 -17.23
CA PRO A 301 17.20 8.37 -17.69
C PRO A 301 16.32 8.78 -18.88
N GLY A 302 15.66 9.94 -18.74
CA GLY A 302 14.78 10.51 -19.77
C GLY A 302 13.42 9.84 -19.94
N SER A 303 13.05 8.87 -19.12
CA SER A 303 11.78 8.12 -19.26
C SER A 303 10.58 8.77 -18.60
N ILE A 304 10.79 9.70 -17.67
CA ILE A 304 9.75 10.47 -16.99
C ILE A 304 10.29 11.88 -16.69
N HIS A 305 9.39 12.86 -16.54
CA HIS A 305 9.74 14.24 -16.29
C HIS A 305 9.03 14.77 -15.03
N PRO A 306 9.64 15.77 -14.35
CA PRO A 306 8.97 16.51 -13.30
C PRO A 306 7.97 17.48 -13.93
N GLU A 307 6.70 17.43 -13.50
CA GLU A 307 5.63 18.25 -14.06
C GLU A 307 4.84 18.90 -12.92
N THR A 308 4.37 20.13 -13.15
CA THR A 308 3.56 20.89 -12.21
C THR A 308 2.14 21.08 -12.69
N LYS A 309 1.86 20.89 -13.98
CA LYS A 309 0.55 21.21 -14.55
C LYS A 309 0.02 20.09 -15.43
N PHE A 310 -1.24 19.71 -15.19
CA PHE A 310 -1.89 18.65 -15.94
C PHE A 310 -3.41 18.83 -15.96
N VAL A 311 -4.09 18.15 -16.88
CA VAL A 311 -5.54 17.94 -16.86
C VAL A 311 -5.82 16.63 -16.14
N GLY A 312 -6.60 16.69 -15.07
CA GLY A 312 -7.09 15.52 -14.34
C GLY A 312 -8.55 15.25 -14.65
N GLN A 313 -8.88 14.01 -14.96
CA GLN A 313 -10.27 13.54 -14.91
C GLN A 313 -10.55 13.13 -13.48
N VAL A 314 -11.48 13.84 -12.81
CA VAL A 314 -11.70 13.74 -11.36
C VAL A 314 -13.16 13.41 -11.06
N TYR A 315 -13.35 12.41 -10.22
CA TYR A 315 -14.63 12.16 -9.55
C TYR A 315 -14.58 12.74 -8.14
N VAL A 316 -15.60 13.56 -7.80
CA VAL A 316 -15.73 14.20 -6.49
C VAL A 316 -16.63 13.36 -5.62
N LEU A 317 -16.09 12.84 -4.52
CA LEU A 317 -16.82 11.97 -3.59
C LEU A 317 -18.00 12.70 -2.93
N THR A 318 -19.11 12.00 -2.84
CA THR A 318 -20.30 12.45 -2.12
C THR A 318 -20.09 12.36 -0.60
N GLU A 319 -20.97 13.04 0.16
CA GLU A 319 -20.96 12.94 1.64
C GLU A 319 -21.20 11.49 2.13
N LYS A 320 -22.02 10.72 1.42
CA LYS A 320 -22.27 9.30 1.72
C LYS A 320 -21.03 8.44 1.57
N GLU A 321 -20.17 8.77 0.61
CA GLU A 321 -18.88 8.13 0.37
C GLU A 321 -17.77 8.66 1.28
N GLY A 322 -18.10 9.45 2.31
CA GLY A 322 -17.12 10.07 3.22
C GLY A 322 -16.47 11.35 2.68
N GLY A 323 -16.89 11.83 1.52
CA GLY A 323 -16.37 13.01 0.84
C GLY A 323 -16.93 14.34 1.36
N ARG A 324 -17.23 15.24 0.44
CA ARG A 324 -17.71 16.62 0.72
C ARG A 324 -19.21 16.68 0.73
N SER A 325 -19.75 17.63 1.51
CA SER A 325 -21.17 18.04 1.44
C SER A 325 -21.38 19.33 0.64
N LYS A 326 -20.30 20.10 0.39
CA LYS A 326 -20.38 21.43 -0.27
C LYS A 326 -19.61 21.42 -1.60
N PRO A 327 -20.10 22.16 -2.62
CA PRO A 327 -19.37 22.35 -3.87
C PRO A 327 -18.06 23.13 -3.64
N PHE A 328 -17.17 23.09 -4.63
CA PHE A 328 -16.00 23.95 -4.69
C PHE A 328 -15.94 24.68 -6.05
N PHE A 329 -15.14 25.73 -6.11
CA PHE A 329 -14.96 26.64 -7.23
C PHE A 329 -13.50 26.61 -7.72
N SER A 330 -13.25 27.22 -8.87
CA SER A 330 -11.88 27.48 -9.32
C SER A 330 -11.07 28.21 -8.26
N GLY A 331 -9.79 27.83 -8.13
CA GLY A 331 -8.91 28.31 -7.07
C GLY A 331 -8.93 27.47 -5.79
N TYR A 332 -9.70 26.38 -5.73
CA TYR A 332 -9.67 25.43 -4.63
C TYR A 332 -8.29 24.77 -4.49
N ARG A 333 -7.78 24.63 -3.24
CA ARG A 333 -6.41 24.21 -2.93
C ARG A 333 -6.35 23.02 -1.99
N PRO A 334 -6.68 21.80 -2.47
CA PRO A 334 -6.53 20.59 -1.69
C PRO A 334 -5.11 20.00 -1.79
N GLN A 335 -4.90 18.88 -1.09
CA GLN A 335 -3.71 18.04 -1.24
C GLN A 335 -3.97 16.93 -2.26
N PHE A 336 -3.03 16.75 -3.16
CA PHE A 336 -3.01 15.68 -4.16
C PHE A 336 -2.01 14.61 -3.73
N TYR A 337 -2.45 13.37 -3.67
CA TYR A 337 -1.64 12.21 -3.30
C TYR A 337 -1.30 11.42 -4.55
N PHE A 338 -0.01 11.34 -4.86
CA PHE A 338 0.52 10.56 -5.98
C PHE A 338 1.54 9.57 -5.45
N ARG A 339 1.45 8.29 -5.82
CA ARG A 339 2.43 7.27 -5.38
C ARG A 339 2.76 7.40 -3.88
N THR A 340 3.97 7.88 -3.57
CA THR A 340 4.50 8.00 -2.20
C THR A 340 4.54 9.45 -1.67
N THR A 341 4.02 10.43 -2.43
CA THR A 341 4.03 11.85 -2.07
C THR A 341 2.65 12.48 -2.02
N ASP A 342 2.57 13.60 -1.33
CA ASP A 342 1.44 14.53 -1.39
C ASP A 342 1.93 15.94 -1.67
N VAL A 343 1.23 16.64 -2.55
CA VAL A 343 1.54 18.02 -2.96
C VAL A 343 0.25 18.82 -2.99
N THR A 344 0.30 20.04 -2.47
CA THR A 344 -0.82 20.98 -2.62
C THR A 344 -0.94 21.42 -4.08
N GLY A 345 -2.16 21.43 -4.61
CA GLY A 345 -2.42 21.89 -5.97
C GLY A 345 -3.59 22.87 -6.01
N ILE A 346 -3.62 23.70 -7.04
CA ILE A 346 -4.70 24.62 -7.34
C ILE A 346 -5.55 23.97 -8.43
N ILE A 347 -6.85 23.86 -8.21
CA ILE A 347 -7.81 23.38 -9.17
C ILE A 347 -8.41 24.56 -9.94
N ASN A 348 -8.34 24.50 -11.26
CA ASN A 348 -9.04 25.40 -12.15
C ASN A 348 -10.06 24.61 -12.97
N LEU A 349 -11.34 24.96 -12.80
CA LEU A 349 -12.46 24.37 -13.52
C LEU A 349 -12.49 24.90 -14.96
N PRO A 350 -13.06 24.16 -15.93
CA PRO A 350 -13.33 24.65 -17.27
C PRO A 350 -14.20 25.93 -17.25
N GLU A 351 -14.08 26.79 -18.27
CA GLU A 351 -14.79 28.08 -18.34
C GLU A 351 -16.32 27.93 -18.30
N ASP A 352 -16.86 26.81 -18.77
CA ASP A 352 -18.27 26.45 -18.78
C ASP A 352 -18.77 25.84 -17.46
N VAL A 353 -17.89 25.58 -16.50
CA VAL A 353 -18.19 24.98 -15.20
C VAL A 353 -17.95 25.98 -14.08
N GLU A 354 -19.03 26.57 -13.56
CA GLU A 354 -18.96 27.54 -12.46
C GLU A 354 -18.52 26.91 -11.14
N MET A 355 -19.03 25.69 -10.83
CA MET A 355 -18.75 24.97 -9.60
C MET A 355 -18.73 23.47 -9.86
N CYS A 356 -17.99 22.73 -9.03
CA CYS A 356 -17.99 21.26 -9.00
C CYS A 356 -18.69 20.77 -7.71
N ARG A 357 -19.66 19.89 -7.86
CA ARG A 357 -20.50 19.35 -6.76
C ARG A 357 -20.03 17.94 -6.38
N PRO A 358 -20.29 17.52 -5.14
CA PRO A 358 -20.18 16.11 -4.77
C PRO A 358 -20.99 15.21 -5.73
N GLY A 359 -20.33 14.15 -6.25
CA GLY A 359 -20.88 13.24 -7.27
C GLY A 359 -20.57 13.62 -8.72
N ASP A 360 -19.98 14.80 -8.97
CA ASP A 360 -19.60 15.20 -10.32
C ASP A 360 -18.32 14.48 -10.80
N ASN A 361 -18.27 14.21 -12.11
CA ASN A 361 -17.08 13.77 -12.82
C ASN A 361 -16.67 14.87 -13.81
N VAL A 362 -15.54 15.52 -13.56
CA VAL A 362 -15.12 16.72 -14.28
C VAL A 362 -13.65 16.63 -14.69
N ASN A 363 -13.36 17.06 -15.92
CA ASN A 363 -11.99 17.33 -16.34
C ASN A 363 -11.58 18.70 -15.82
N MET A 364 -10.55 18.78 -15.02
CA MET A 364 -10.08 20.04 -14.43
C MET A 364 -8.56 20.21 -14.61
N THR A 365 -8.13 21.44 -14.74
CA THR A 365 -6.72 21.76 -14.76
C THR A 365 -6.19 21.86 -13.33
N VAL A 366 -5.13 21.13 -13.05
CA VAL A 366 -4.44 21.15 -11.75
C VAL A 366 -3.06 21.76 -11.92
N GLU A 367 -2.71 22.69 -11.03
CA GLU A 367 -1.39 23.31 -10.95
C GLU A 367 -0.81 23.05 -9.57
N LEU A 368 0.23 22.22 -9.49
CA LEU A 368 0.89 21.81 -8.25
C LEU A 368 1.91 22.86 -7.81
N ILE A 369 2.07 23.03 -6.48
CA ILE A 369 3.07 23.96 -5.92
C ILE A 369 4.51 23.43 -6.03
N SER A 370 4.68 22.13 -6.26
CA SER A 370 5.98 21.47 -6.48
C SER A 370 5.84 20.45 -7.59
N PRO A 371 6.89 20.26 -8.42
CA PRO A 371 6.84 19.30 -9.51
C PRO A 371 6.82 17.86 -8.97
N ILE A 372 6.12 16.98 -9.66
CA ILE A 372 6.12 15.55 -9.38
C ILE A 372 6.53 14.77 -10.63
N ALA A 373 7.06 13.58 -10.46
CA ALA A 373 7.25 12.65 -11.58
C ALA A 373 5.87 12.20 -12.09
N CYS A 374 5.41 12.83 -13.17
CA CYS A 374 4.06 12.69 -13.70
C CYS A 374 4.04 12.11 -15.11
N GLU A 375 3.00 11.35 -15.40
CA GLU A 375 2.71 10.81 -16.72
C GLU A 375 1.21 10.61 -16.92
N LYS A 376 0.77 10.54 -18.15
CA LYS A 376 -0.62 10.24 -18.50
C LYS A 376 -1.03 8.87 -17.94
N GLY A 377 -2.21 8.80 -17.33
CA GLY A 377 -2.73 7.59 -16.70
C GLY A 377 -2.35 7.43 -15.21
N LEU A 378 -1.50 8.31 -14.67
CA LEU A 378 -1.18 8.29 -13.25
C LEU A 378 -2.43 8.60 -12.41
N ARG A 379 -2.77 7.71 -11.47
CA ARG A 379 -3.88 7.89 -10.53
C ARG A 379 -3.47 8.79 -9.37
N PHE A 380 -4.44 9.50 -8.83
CA PHE A 380 -4.26 10.32 -7.63
C PHE A 380 -5.52 10.40 -6.79
N ALA A 381 -5.32 10.65 -5.49
CA ALA A 381 -6.40 10.99 -4.57
C ALA A 381 -6.31 12.48 -4.19
N ILE A 382 -7.48 13.10 -3.95
CA ILE A 382 -7.60 14.47 -3.48
C ILE A 382 -8.08 14.44 -2.03
N ARG A 383 -7.37 15.14 -1.14
CA ARG A 383 -7.70 15.18 0.29
C ARG A 383 -7.79 16.60 0.82
N GLU A 384 -8.70 16.79 1.77
CA GLU A 384 -8.87 18.04 2.51
C GLU A 384 -9.23 17.73 3.97
N GLY A 385 -8.56 18.36 4.92
CA GLY A 385 -8.87 18.26 6.34
C GLY A 385 -8.91 16.81 6.87
N GLY A 386 -8.02 15.94 6.36
CA GLY A 386 -7.95 14.54 6.77
C GLY A 386 -8.94 13.60 6.07
N ARG A 387 -9.76 14.09 5.13
CA ARG A 387 -10.75 13.30 4.37
C ARG A 387 -10.37 13.20 2.90
N THR A 388 -10.64 12.07 2.28
CA THR A 388 -10.57 11.95 0.82
C THR A 388 -11.83 12.57 0.23
N VAL A 389 -11.66 13.57 -0.64
CA VAL A 389 -12.77 14.34 -1.23
C VAL A 389 -12.93 14.08 -2.73
N GLY A 390 -12.01 13.37 -3.32
CA GLY A 390 -12.09 13.00 -4.73
C GLY A 390 -10.93 12.09 -5.13
N SER A 391 -11.05 11.50 -6.29
CA SER A 391 -10.00 10.72 -6.94
C SER A 391 -9.99 11.01 -8.44
N GLY A 392 -8.86 10.81 -9.07
CA GLY A 392 -8.75 11.06 -10.48
C GLY A 392 -7.57 10.37 -11.14
N VAL A 393 -7.48 10.60 -12.43
CA VAL A 393 -6.40 10.14 -13.28
C VAL A 393 -5.88 11.30 -14.12
N VAL A 394 -4.57 11.36 -14.32
CA VAL A 394 -3.93 12.33 -15.22
C VAL A 394 -4.33 12.00 -16.66
N ALA A 395 -5.12 12.87 -17.28
CA ALA A 395 -5.60 12.69 -18.63
C ALA A 395 -4.59 13.26 -19.66
N GLU A 396 -3.95 14.38 -19.32
CA GLU A 396 -3.00 15.09 -20.20
C GLU A 396 -2.00 15.90 -19.36
N ILE A 397 -0.75 15.96 -19.80
CA ILE A 397 0.31 16.85 -19.27
C ILE A 397 0.29 18.16 -20.06
N LEU A 398 0.42 19.32 -19.38
CA LEU A 398 0.30 20.65 -19.98
C LEU A 398 1.65 21.39 -20.04
#